data_3fa40c32f3f1b4fd599021ac3dd92010
#
_entry.id   3fa40c32f3f1b4fd599021ac3dd92010
#
_cell.length_a   1.000
_cell.length_b   1.000
_cell.length_c   1.000
_cell.angle_alpha   90.00
_cell.angle_beta   90.00
_cell.angle_gamma   90.00
#
_symmetry.space_group_name_H-M   'P 1'
#
loop_
_entity.id
_entity.type
_entity.pdbx_description
1 polymer ?
#
loop_
_entity_poly.entity_id
_entity_poly.type
_entity_poly.pdbx_seq_one_letter_code
_entity_poly.pdbx_strand_id
1 'polypeptide(L)'
;AAYDLTVVSTIAREAQLDSAKEGLSAIIGADAPLLSPLADDFEISLPDPIDRKSWVDLGLKNNNRLIASRFQRDAARNNARASGAAHLPQIDIIGRNTRSTSKQGKFGGFIQNPLFGIEQDTRQYGIQMNIPLFAGGAISSGRRQAWANYDQSKEQAVYQERAAIRDIRSNHFGVQTQVANV
;
A
#
# COMPACT_ATOMS: atom_id res chain seq x y z
N ALA A 1 46.91 -22.00 16.71
CA ALA A 1 45.73 -21.29 17.31
C ALA A 1 45.56 -19.86 16.80
N ALA A 2 46.54 -18.91 17.03
CA ALA A 2 46.35 -17.51 16.54
C ALA A 2 46.40 -17.42 15.01
N TYR A 3 47.32 -18.12 14.38
CA TYR A 3 47.44 -18.20 12.91
C TYR A 3 46.15 -18.77 12.27
N ASP A 4 45.60 -19.84 12.83
CA ASP A 4 44.40 -20.47 12.31
C ASP A 4 43.17 -19.53 12.41
N LEU A 5 43.08 -18.75 13.50
CA LEU A 5 42.02 -17.73 13.66
C LEU A 5 42.17 -16.61 12.61
N THR A 6 43.39 -16.20 12.27
CA THR A 6 43.62 -15.18 11.25
C THR A 6 43.23 -15.72 9.87
N VAL A 7 43.62 -16.96 9.53
CA VAL A 7 43.22 -17.60 8.27
C VAL A 7 41.72 -17.70 8.13
N VAL A 8 41.01 -18.15 9.19
CA VAL A 8 39.54 -18.22 9.20
C VAL A 8 38.93 -16.85 9.03
N SER A 9 39.47 -15.81 9.67
CA SER A 9 38.96 -14.44 9.52
C SER A 9 39.14 -13.91 8.10
N THR A 10 40.28 -14.23 7.44
CA THR A 10 40.52 -13.84 6.04
C THR A 10 39.50 -14.51 5.11
N ILE A 11 39.32 -15.82 5.21
CA ILE A 11 38.34 -16.57 4.43
C ILE A 11 36.93 -16.00 4.62
N ALA A 12 36.57 -15.67 5.89
CA ALA A 12 35.25 -15.07 6.17
C ALA A 12 35.06 -13.69 5.51
N ARG A 13 36.14 -12.88 5.44
CA ARG A 13 36.09 -11.57 4.76
C ARG A 13 36.00 -11.70 3.25
N GLU A 14 36.74 -12.66 2.67
CA GLU A 14 36.65 -12.97 1.23
C GLU A 14 35.21 -13.42 0.87
N ALA A 15 34.64 -14.32 1.62
CA ALA A 15 33.25 -14.75 1.43
C ALA A 15 32.22 -13.60 1.55
N GLN A 16 32.46 -12.65 2.45
CA GLN A 16 31.63 -11.44 2.58
C GLN A 16 31.77 -10.54 1.35
N LEU A 17 32.98 -10.38 0.81
CA LEU A 17 33.23 -9.60 -0.40
C LEU A 17 32.50 -10.22 -1.60
N ASP A 18 32.62 -11.52 -1.78
CA ASP A 18 31.97 -12.23 -2.88
C ASP A 18 30.43 -12.13 -2.77
N SER A 19 29.89 -12.31 -1.57
CA SER A 19 28.46 -12.11 -1.33
C SER A 19 27.99 -10.67 -1.63
N ALA A 20 28.82 -9.66 -1.34
CA ALA A 20 28.52 -8.27 -1.67
C ALA A 20 28.55 -8.01 -3.20
N LYS A 21 29.50 -8.63 -3.91
CA LYS A 21 29.55 -8.56 -5.38
C LYS A 21 28.32 -9.21 -6.03
N GLU A 22 27.91 -10.38 -5.55
CA GLU A 22 26.67 -11.02 -6.01
C GLU A 22 25.43 -10.15 -5.74
N GLY A 23 25.38 -9.53 -4.56
CA GLY A 23 24.33 -8.56 -4.24
C GLY A 23 24.29 -7.37 -5.21
N LEU A 24 25.46 -6.86 -5.61
CA LEU A 24 25.56 -5.79 -6.59
C LEU A 24 25.12 -6.26 -7.98
N SER A 25 25.56 -7.46 -8.41
CA SER A 25 25.16 -8.08 -9.67
C SER A 25 23.65 -8.26 -9.76
N ALA A 26 23.01 -8.66 -8.66
CA ALA A 26 21.56 -8.79 -8.60
C ALA A 26 20.81 -7.46 -8.77
N ILE A 27 21.38 -6.35 -8.30
CA ILE A 27 20.79 -5.00 -8.44
C ILE A 27 20.97 -4.45 -9.85
N ILE A 28 22.17 -4.66 -10.43
CA ILE A 28 22.54 -4.16 -11.77
C ILE A 28 21.91 -5.01 -12.88
N GLY A 29 21.62 -6.29 -12.60
CA GLY A 29 21.15 -7.26 -13.59
C GLY A 29 22.23 -7.77 -14.54
N ALA A 30 23.51 -7.61 -14.20
CA ALA A 30 24.69 -8.06 -14.93
C ALA A 30 25.80 -8.40 -13.93
N ASP A 31 26.83 -9.16 -14.40
CA ASP A 31 27.99 -9.43 -13.57
C ASP A 31 28.61 -8.14 -13.03
N ALA A 32 29.02 -8.14 -11.76
CA ALA A 32 29.63 -6.98 -11.13
C ALA A 32 30.92 -6.59 -11.90
N PRO A 33 31.04 -5.33 -12.36
CA PRO A 33 32.26 -4.89 -13.02
C PRO A 33 33.45 -4.93 -12.04
N LEU A 34 34.66 -4.89 -12.56
CA LEU A 34 35.87 -4.70 -11.75
C LEU A 34 35.73 -3.35 -11.02
N LEU A 35 35.56 -3.41 -9.71
CA LEU A 35 35.45 -2.21 -8.88
C LEU A 35 36.84 -1.62 -8.66
N SER A 36 36.99 -0.31 -8.83
CA SER A 36 38.18 0.41 -8.43
C SER A 36 38.32 0.43 -6.91
N PRO A 37 39.53 0.40 -6.35
CA PRO A 37 39.71 0.66 -4.92
C PRO A 37 39.24 2.08 -4.56
N LEU A 38 39.02 2.30 -3.27
CA LEU A 38 38.73 3.65 -2.76
C LEU A 38 39.91 4.58 -3.10
N ALA A 39 39.62 5.84 -3.42
CA ALA A 39 40.66 6.84 -3.64
C ALA A 39 41.47 7.05 -2.34
N ASP A 40 42.76 7.29 -2.46
CA ASP A 40 43.67 7.44 -1.31
C ASP A 40 43.31 8.64 -0.41
N ASP A 41 42.56 9.62 -0.95
CA ASP A 41 42.06 10.81 -0.28
C ASP A 41 40.60 10.66 0.20
N PHE A 42 40.03 9.44 0.19
CA PHE A 42 38.65 9.21 0.64
C PHE A 42 38.52 9.38 2.14
N GLU A 43 37.96 10.52 2.55
CA GLU A 43 37.66 10.77 3.95
C GLU A 43 36.31 10.21 4.35
N ILE A 44 36.31 9.32 5.36
CA ILE A 44 35.07 8.78 5.93
C ILE A 44 34.59 9.76 6.99
N SER A 45 33.49 10.43 6.69
CA SER A 45 32.84 11.34 7.63
C SER A 45 31.56 10.74 8.19
N LEU A 46 31.23 11.08 9.44
CA LEU A 46 29.92 10.77 10.01
C LEU A 46 28.84 11.55 9.25
N PRO A 47 27.65 10.96 9.03
CA PRO A 47 26.57 11.65 8.35
C PRO A 47 26.05 12.84 9.19
N ASP A 48 25.72 13.92 8.50
CA ASP A 48 25.10 15.10 9.10
C ASP A 48 23.56 14.98 9.07
N PRO A 49 22.84 15.23 10.16
CA PRO A 49 23.29 15.60 11.51
C PRO A 49 23.89 14.42 12.28
N ILE A 50 24.87 14.67 13.16
CA ILE A 50 25.50 13.64 14.01
C ILE A 50 24.51 13.11 15.07
N ASP A 51 23.53 13.93 15.46
CA ASP A 51 22.59 13.60 16.52
C ASP A 51 21.53 12.58 16.07
N ARG A 52 21.46 11.47 16.81
CA ARG A 52 20.49 10.39 16.59
C ARG A 52 19.02 10.85 16.65
N LYS A 53 18.71 11.84 17.51
CA LYS A 53 17.33 12.33 17.66
C LYS A 53 16.88 13.05 16.39
N SER A 54 17.74 13.84 15.80
CA SER A 54 17.48 14.55 14.53
C SER A 54 17.18 13.55 13.40
N TRP A 55 17.89 12.41 13.34
CA TRP A 55 17.59 11.35 12.37
C TRP A 55 16.24 10.69 12.61
N VAL A 56 15.85 10.49 13.87
CA VAL A 56 14.51 9.94 14.18
C VAL A 56 13.43 10.93 13.74
N ASP A 57 13.57 12.20 14.05
CA ASP A 57 12.58 13.24 13.70
C ASP A 57 12.46 13.39 12.17
N LEU A 58 13.57 13.38 11.45
CA LEU A 58 13.61 13.42 9.99
C LEU A 58 12.96 12.16 9.38
N GLY A 59 13.28 11.00 9.92
CA GLY A 59 12.74 9.72 9.45
C GLY A 59 11.24 9.59 9.72
N LEU A 60 10.75 9.99 10.89
CA LEU A 60 9.31 9.99 11.20
C LEU A 60 8.50 10.92 10.29
N LYS A 61 9.13 11.99 9.79
CA LYS A 61 8.51 12.94 8.86
C LYS A 61 8.48 12.42 7.42
N ASN A 62 9.53 11.71 6.99
CA ASN A 62 9.76 11.35 5.60
C ASN A 62 9.58 9.85 5.30
N ASN A 63 9.27 9.03 6.29
CA ASN A 63 9.07 7.59 6.09
C ASN A 63 7.74 7.31 5.39
N ASN A 64 7.80 6.99 4.10
CA ASN A 64 6.62 6.72 3.27
C ASN A 64 5.76 5.57 3.82
N ARG A 65 6.37 4.55 4.44
CA ARG A 65 5.65 3.43 5.04
C ARG A 65 4.83 3.87 6.25
N LEU A 66 5.38 4.74 7.09
CA LEU A 66 4.68 5.33 8.21
C LEU A 66 3.55 6.26 7.74
N ILE A 67 3.83 7.09 6.74
CA ILE A 67 2.83 7.97 6.12
C ILE A 67 1.66 7.15 5.56
N ALA A 68 1.95 6.09 4.82
CA ALA A 68 0.92 5.18 4.28
C ALA A 68 0.08 4.55 5.38
N SER A 69 0.68 4.09 6.48
CA SER A 69 -0.06 3.50 7.61
C SER A 69 -0.97 4.50 8.32
N ARG A 70 -0.55 5.78 8.40
CA ARG A 70 -1.38 6.88 8.93
C ARG A 70 -2.59 7.13 8.03
N PHE A 71 -2.41 7.14 6.71
CA PHE A 71 -3.53 7.26 5.77
C PHE A 71 -4.48 6.06 5.83
N GLN A 72 -3.97 4.84 5.99
CA GLN A 72 -4.80 3.65 6.17
C GLN A 72 -5.66 3.73 7.44
N ARG A 73 -5.08 4.19 8.56
CA ARG A 73 -5.82 4.47 9.80
C ARG A 73 -6.94 5.50 9.56
N ASP A 74 -6.63 6.60 8.87
CA ASP A 74 -7.61 7.66 8.62
C ASP A 74 -8.72 7.20 7.64
N ALA A 75 -8.39 6.38 6.65
CA ALA A 75 -9.36 5.73 5.78
C ALA A 75 -10.29 4.79 6.58
N ALA A 76 -9.72 3.95 7.46
CA ALA A 76 -10.51 3.08 8.33
C ALA A 76 -11.43 3.87 9.27
N ARG A 77 -10.96 5.02 9.81
CA ARG A 77 -11.78 5.94 10.62
C ARG A 77 -12.97 6.49 9.84
N ASN A 78 -12.74 6.93 8.61
CA ASN A 78 -13.80 7.46 7.77
C ASN A 78 -14.80 6.36 7.37
N ASN A 79 -14.34 5.13 7.10
CA ASN A 79 -15.21 3.99 6.88
C ASN A 79 -16.07 3.66 8.11
N ALA A 80 -15.50 3.73 9.33
CA ALA A 80 -16.25 3.53 10.57
C ALA A 80 -17.33 4.61 10.77
N ARG A 81 -17.04 5.86 10.40
CA ARG A 81 -18.04 6.95 10.40
C ARG A 81 -19.12 6.73 9.35
N ALA A 82 -18.72 6.35 8.12
CA ALA A 82 -19.65 6.04 7.04
C ALA A 82 -20.59 4.89 7.38
N SER A 83 -20.08 3.84 8.07
CA SER A 83 -20.91 2.74 8.56
C SER A 83 -21.98 3.20 9.57
N GLY A 84 -21.71 4.28 10.32
CA GLY A 84 -22.71 4.89 11.20
C GLY A 84 -23.83 5.60 10.44
N ALA A 85 -23.55 6.08 9.23
CA ALA A 85 -24.51 6.73 8.36
C ALA A 85 -25.46 5.75 7.64
N ALA A 86 -25.23 4.44 7.72
CA ALA A 86 -26.07 3.42 7.07
C ALA A 86 -27.53 3.39 7.61
N HIS A 87 -27.82 4.06 8.72
CA HIS A 87 -29.19 4.27 9.21
C HIS A 87 -29.89 5.49 8.58
N LEU A 88 -29.15 6.34 7.87
CA LEU A 88 -29.71 7.54 7.26
C LEU A 88 -30.39 7.22 5.93
N PRO A 89 -31.35 8.04 5.49
CA PRO A 89 -31.93 7.93 4.17
C PRO A 89 -30.88 8.06 3.08
N GLN A 90 -30.90 7.15 2.12
CA GLN A 90 -30.10 7.24 0.88
C GLN A 90 -30.99 7.82 -0.22
N ILE A 91 -30.50 8.84 -0.89
CA ILE A 91 -31.19 9.52 -1.99
C ILE A 91 -30.36 9.33 -3.26
N ASP A 92 -30.96 8.64 -4.23
CA ASP A 92 -30.34 8.36 -5.53
C ASP A 92 -31.09 9.10 -6.65
N ILE A 93 -30.34 9.65 -7.58
CA ILE A 93 -30.90 10.17 -8.85
C ILE A 93 -30.70 9.08 -9.90
N ILE A 94 -31.80 8.59 -10.46
CA ILE A 94 -31.79 7.51 -11.43
C ILE A 94 -32.08 8.08 -12.82
N GLY A 95 -31.19 7.82 -13.77
CA GLY A 95 -31.38 8.06 -15.20
C GLY A 95 -31.21 6.75 -15.98
N ARG A 96 -32.23 6.34 -16.71
CA ARG A 96 -32.18 5.15 -17.58
C ARG A 96 -32.59 5.56 -18.99
N ASN A 97 -31.76 5.18 -19.97
CA ASN A 97 -32.10 5.25 -21.38
C ASN A 97 -32.07 3.83 -21.93
N THR A 98 -33.21 3.33 -22.42
CA THR A 98 -33.34 2.00 -22.98
C THR A 98 -33.84 2.10 -24.40
N ARG A 99 -33.07 1.61 -25.37
CA ARG A 99 -33.48 1.44 -26.74
C ARG A 99 -33.77 -0.02 -27.00
N SER A 100 -35.01 -0.34 -27.34
CA SER A 100 -35.45 -1.70 -27.67
C SER A 100 -35.85 -1.74 -29.15
N THR A 101 -35.26 -2.66 -29.91
CA THR A 101 -35.64 -2.91 -31.32
C THR A 101 -36.20 -4.32 -31.39
N SER A 102 -37.50 -4.44 -31.60
CA SER A 102 -38.16 -5.74 -31.81
C SER A 102 -38.23 -6.03 -33.28
N LYS A 103 -37.49 -7.06 -33.75
CA LYS A 103 -37.64 -7.63 -35.09
C LYS A 103 -38.55 -8.82 -34.99
N GLN A 104 -39.75 -8.69 -35.57
CA GLN A 104 -40.70 -9.82 -35.60
C GLN A 104 -40.24 -10.84 -36.67
N GLY A 105 -39.81 -12.01 -36.23
CA GLY A 105 -39.35 -13.11 -37.09
C GLY A 105 -40.53 -13.79 -37.81
N LYS A 106 -40.28 -14.33 -38.97
CA LYS A 106 -41.24 -15.19 -39.73
C LYS A 106 -41.55 -16.43 -38.94
N PHE A 107 -42.81 -16.65 -38.60
CA PHE A 107 -43.29 -17.95 -38.17
C PHE A 107 -44.24 -18.50 -39.20
N GLY A 108 -43.89 -19.64 -39.80
CA GLY A 108 -44.78 -20.48 -40.61
C GLY A 108 -45.40 -19.83 -41.84
N GLY A 109 -44.70 -19.73 -42.96
CA GLY A 109 -45.25 -19.79 -44.32
C GLY A 109 -46.28 -18.74 -44.80
N PHE A 110 -46.90 -17.98 -43.97
CA PHE A 110 -47.86 -16.95 -44.32
C PHE A 110 -47.27 -15.56 -44.08
N ILE A 111 -47.21 -14.79 -45.15
CA ILE A 111 -46.78 -13.41 -45.13
C ILE A 111 -47.83 -12.60 -44.37
N GLN A 112 -47.69 -12.41 -43.11
CA GLN A 112 -48.36 -11.34 -42.39
C GLN A 112 -47.43 -10.15 -42.36
N ASN A 113 -47.76 -9.18 -43.17
CA ASN A 113 -47.32 -7.82 -43.27
C ASN A 113 -45.83 -7.55 -42.97
N PRO A 114 -45.05 -7.14 -43.96
CA PRO A 114 -43.64 -6.89 -43.78
C PRO A 114 -43.43 -5.57 -43.04
N LEU A 115 -42.51 -5.59 -42.11
CA LEU A 115 -41.70 -4.44 -41.84
C LEU A 115 -42.29 -3.32 -40.95
N PHE A 116 -42.63 -3.64 -39.73
CA PHE A 116 -42.47 -2.59 -38.73
C PHE A 116 -41.66 -3.15 -37.57
N GLY A 117 -40.33 -3.00 -37.62
CA GLY A 117 -39.51 -3.07 -36.42
C GLY A 117 -39.98 -1.92 -35.54
N ILE A 118 -40.56 -2.25 -34.38
CA ILE A 118 -40.90 -1.23 -33.39
C ILE A 118 -39.60 -0.88 -32.70
N GLU A 119 -39.08 0.32 -33.02
CA GLU A 119 -38.03 0.93 -32.19
C GLU A 119 -38.70 1.71 -31.08
N GLN A 120 -38.42 1.30 -29.85
CA GLN A 120 -38.88 2.00 -28.66
C GLN A 120 -37.67 2.58 -27.93
N ASP A 121 -37.64 3.91 -27.85
CA ASP A 121 -36.66 4.64 -27.06
C ASP A 121 -37.33 5.17 -25.79
N THR A 122 -36.96 4.60 -24.67
CA THR A 122 -37.56 4.93 -23.38
C THR A 122 -36.52 5.65 -22.53
N ARG A 123 -36.82 6.87 -22.12
CA ARG A 123 -36.02 7.69 -21.20
C ARG A 123 -36.75 7.81 -19.89
N GLN A 124 -36.12 7.37 -18.82
CA GLN A 124 -36.70 7.43 -17.49
C GLN A 124 -35.75 8.19 -16.56
N TYR A 125 -36.28 9.18 -15.88
CA TYR A 125 -35.58 9.93 -14.84
C TYR A 125 -36.40 9.87 -13.55
N GLY A 126 -35.70 9.72 -12.43
CA GLY A 126 -36.37 9.63 -11.13
C GLY A 126 -35.46 9.95 -9.97
N ILE A 127 -36.07 10.20 -8.83
CA ILE A 127 -35.41 10.31 -7.54
C ILE A 127 -35.93 9.14 -6.69
N GLN A 128 -35.02 8.35 -6.17
CA GLN A 128 -35.34 7.22 -5.28
C GLN A 128 -34.77 7.54 -3.90
N MET A 129 -35.60 7.37 -2.86
CA MET A 129 -35.17 7.47 -1.46
C MET A 129 -35.38 6.10 -0.81
N ASN A 130 -34.31 5.59 -0.20
CA ASN A 130 -34.33 4.32 0.54
C ASN A 130 -34.01 4.57 2.01
N ILE A 131 -34.91 4.17 2.90
CA ILE A 131 -34.78 4.32 4.35
C ILE A 131 -34.86 2.94 4.99
N PRO A 132 -33.75 2.38 5.53
CA PRO A 132 -33.77 1.10 6.22
C PRO A 132 -34.39 1.27 7.62
N LEU A 133 -35.65 0.89 7.79
CA LEU A 133 -36.34 0.97 9.07
C LEU A 133 -35.89 -0.12 10.05
N PHE A 134 -35.61 -1.32 9.53
CA PHE A 134 -35.15 -2.45 10.33
C PHE A 134 -34.33 -3.41 9.47
N ALA A 135 -33.14 -3.78 9.95
CA ALA A 135 -32.21 -4.67 9.25
C ALA A 135 -31.74 -5.84 10.14
N GLY A 136 -32.55 -6.26 11.12
CA GLY A 136 -32.20 -7.42 11.97
C GLY A 136 -30.86 -7.26 12.74
N GLY A 137 -30.44 -6.05 13.03
CA GLY A 137 -29.15 -5.79 13.70
C GLY A 137 -27.92 -5.77 12.80
N ALA A 138 -28.07 -6.01 11.49
CA ALA A 138 -26.95 -6.04 10.54
C ALA A 138 -26.17 -4.71 10.49
N ILE A 139 -26.88 -3.58 10.47
CA ILE A 139 -26.25 -2.24 10.44
C ILE A 139 -25.46 -1.99 11.74
N SER A 140 -26.01 -2.33 12.89
CA SER A 140 -25.33 -2.18 14.18
C SER A 140 -24.10 -3.07 14.29
N SER A 141 -24.17 -4.30 13.78
CA SER A 141 -23.05 -5.23 13.71
C SER A 141 -21.96 -4.74 12.75
N GLY A 142 -22.35 -4.28 11.55
CA GLY A 142 -21.42 -3.70 10.59
C GLY A 142 -20.69 -2.46 11.15
N ARG A 143 -21.41 -1.60 11.89
CA ARG A 143 -20.80 -0.46 12.57
C ARG A 143 -19.76 -0.91 13.62
N ARG A 144 -20.07 -1.90 14.46
CA ARG A 144 -19.09 -2.42 15.44
C ARG A 144 -17.88 -3.00 14.75
N GLN A 145 -18.08 -3.76 13.68
CA GLN A 145 -16.98 -4.32 12.88
C GLN A 145 -16.10 -3.22 12.29
N ALA A 146 -16.68 -2.16 11.72
CA ALA A 146 -15.94 -1.05 11.16
C ALA A 146 -15.12 -0.29 12.21
N TRP A 147 -15.63 -0.12 13.42
CA TRP A 147 -14.87 0.46 14.53
C TRP A 147 -13.75 -0.44 15.01
N ALA A 148 -13.95 -1.76 15.09
CA ALA A 148 -12.89 -2.71 15.41
C ALA A 148 -11.77 -2.69 14.36
N ASN A 149 -12.11 -2.59 13.08
CA ASN A 149 -11.14 -2.43 11.99
C ASN A 149 -10.35 -1.11 12.09
N TYR A 150 -11.01 -0.03 12.53
CA TYR A 150 -10.32 1.23 12.81
C TYR A 150 -9.33 1.08 13.97
N ASP A 151 -9.73 0.44 15.08
CA ASP A 151 -8.84 0.21 16.21
C ASP A 151 -7.64 -0.66 15.81
N GLN A 152 -7.84 -1.70 15.01
CA GLN A 152 -6.76 -2.49 14.44
C GLN A 152 -5.79 -1.63 13.59
N SER A 153 -6.32 -0.78 12.71
CA SER A 153 -5.51 0.08 11.86
C SER A 153 -4.75 1.14 12.67
N LYS A 154 -5.33 1.62 13.77
CA LYS A 154 -4.70 2.54 14.70
C LYS A 154 -3.50 1.89 15.40
N GLU A 155 -3.66 0.68 15.93
CA GLU A 155 -2.56 -0.04 16.58
C GLU A 155 -1.47 -0.42 15.57
N GLN A 156 -1.85 -0.76 14.35
CA GLN A 156 -0.89 -1.02 13.27
C GLN A 156 -0.05 0.22 12.93
N ALA A 157 -0.65 1.42 12.91
CA ALA A 157 0.09 2.66 12.69
C ALA A 157 1.08 2.95 13.85
N VAL A 158 0.67 2.71 15.09
CA VAL A 158 1.55 2.83 16.27
C VAL A 158 2.71 1.83 16.20
N TYR A 159 2.43 0.59 15.80
CA TYR A 159 3.46 -0.43 15.60
C TYR A 159 4.48 0.00 14.54
N GLN A 160 4.03 0.50 13.38
CA GLN A 160 4.91 0.99 12.31
C GLN A 160 5.76 2.19 12.77
N GLU A 161 5.21 3.09 13.58
CA GLU A 161 5.97 4.21 14.13
C GLU A 161 7.09 3.72 15.06
N ARG A 162 6.78 2.81 15.97
CA ARG A 162 7.79 2.22 16.87
C ARG A 162 8.85 1.43 16.12
N ALA A 163 8.44 0.68 15.08
CA ALA A 163 9.36 -0.05 14.22
C ALA A 163 10.30 0.92 13.47
N ALA A 164 9.77 2.00 12.90
CA ALA A 164 10.57 3.01 12.23
C ALA A 164 11.61 3.65 13.17
N ILE A 165 11.21 4.00 14.39
CA ILE A 165 12.13 4.55 15.41
C ILE A 165 13.24 3.55 15.73
N ARG A 166 12.89 2.29 15.96
CA ARG A 166 13.88 1.23 16.23
C ARG A 166 14.86 1.09 15.07
N ASP A 167 14.35 1.01 13.86
CA ASP A 167 15.17 0.75 12.67
C ASP A 167 16.12 1.93 12.38
N ILE A 168 15.65 3.17 12.52
CA ILE A 168 16.49 4.37 12.39
C ILE A 168 17.60 4.36 13.45
N ARG A 169 17.27 4.06 14.70
CA ARG A 169 18.26 3.99 15.79
C ARG A 169 19.28 2.89 15.56
N SER A 170 18.85 1.72 15.12
CA SER A 170 19.73 0.59 14.80
C SER A 170 20.66 0.92 13.64
N ASN A 171 20.13 1.47 12.56
CA ASN A 171 20.92 1.84 11.39
C ASN A 171 21.93 2.95 11.69
N HIS A 172 21.54 3.95 12.49
CA HIS A 172 22.48 4.99 12.95
C HIS A 172 23.66 4.40 13.75
N PHE A 173 23.39 3.42 14.63
CA PHE A 173 24.43 2.68 15.32
C PHE A 173 25.32 1.89 14.36
N GLY A 174 24.71 1.23 13.37
CA GLY A 174 25.42 0.48 12.35
C GLY A 174 26.39 1.37 11.57
N VAL A 175 25.98 2.56 11.16
CA VAL A 175 26.84 3.53 10.47
C VAL A 175 28.02 3.95 11.35
N GLN A 176 27.79 4.31 12.61
CA GLN A 176 28.88 4.67 13.53
C GLN A 176 29.89 3.54 13.71
N THR A 177 29.41 2.30 13.81
CA THR A 177 30.28 1.12 13.93
C THR A 177 31.10 0.89 12.66
N GLN A 178 30.50 1.05 11.48
CA GLN A 178 31.20 0.88 10.21
C GLN A 178 32.29 1.96 10.04
N VAL A 179 31.98 3.22 10.35
CA VAL A 179 32.98 4.30 10.32
C VAL A 179 34.15 4.04 11.26
N ALA A 180 33.89 3.42 12.42
CA ALA A 180 34.97 3.09 13.39
C ALA A 180 35.77 1.85 12.98
N ASN A 181 35.29 1.02 12.06
CA ASN A 181 35.94 -0.21 11.61
C ASN A 181 36.82 -0.02 10.36
N VAL A 182 36.80 1.14 9.76
CA VAL A 182 37.61 1.53 8.60
C VAL A 182 38.80 2.36 9.05
#